data_809f8debe90153796155af5d0ad77b78
#
_entry.id   809f8debe90153796155af5d0ad77b78
#
_cell.length_a   1.000
_cell.length_b   1.000
_cell.length_c   1.000
_cell.angle_alpha   90.00
_cell.angle_beta   90.00
_cell.angle_gamma   90.00
#
_symmetry.space_group_name_H-M   'P 1'
#
loop_
_entity.id
_entity.type
_entity.pdbx_description
1 polymer ?
#
loop_
_entity_poly.entity_id
_entity_poly.type
_entity_poly.pdbx_seq_one_letter_code
_entity_poly.pdbx_strand_id
1 'polypeptide(L)'
;MKNKNQQSQIDLFTPFYEIFHEVCVLLYELGKELCIFGFRKITGKAPPLEKINHKNLYVGKQTENEEALGVDTKSKNPILLKEIDFRRHSFIVGASGFGKTNLISILQEHSLRMGKPIIFFDPKGDMEALTTFKRICEKYDRPCYIFSEHYKNSISLNPILEGTINQVVDRIMRSFEWSEPYYRDASRRSLTQALMKLEKMEKTFTLKAVFDELVLMESKENVGLIAKLEAILVSDFGKILNPERKGVTLSKIRDERACLYIGLSTQGYGETATAVGKLFLGELLYNSYKTLSQSIEPQDGLKNPVSIYFDEFGSLVTPEFIELQNKCRGAGMELTLAVQTASDIDRVNTDLTKQVIENAGNLFILKQRLDDSASLFSNAIGTILSKKETHMMENGEIQKKGSVREVNELLVHPDIIKNLGIGQCVLLRQGPSRINLINVRNRKWEAIKKLNQIRNTTPEIFQ
;
A
#
# COMPACT_ATOMS: atom_id res chain seq x y z
N MET A 1 -5.56 33.20 53.56
CA MET A 1 -6.00 31.81 53.41
C MET A 1 -7.38 31.79 52.77
N LYS A 2 -7.50 32.06 51.47
CA LYS A 2 -8.69 31.87 50.64
C LYS A 2 -8.19 31.87 49.18
N ASN A 3 -7.90 30.70 48.62
CA ASN A 3 -7.77 30.49 47.16
C ASN A 3 -7.15 29.11 46.78
N LYS A 4 -7.35 28.08 47.64
CA LYS A 4 -6.87 26.72 47.28
C LYS A 4 -8.01 25.72 46.99
N ASN A 5 -9.29 26.08 47.22
CA ASN A 5 -10.38 25.12 47.05
C ASN A 5 -11.20 25.24 45.76
N GLN A 6 -10.82 26.15 44.83
CA GLN A 6 -11.53 26.24 43.55
C GLN A 6 -10.83 25.49 42.38
N GLN A 7 -9.54 25.18 42.54
CA GLN A 7 -8.80 24.42 41.50
C GLN A 7 -9.03 22.91 41.55
N SER A 8 -9.40 22.34 42.70
CA SER A 8 -9.62 20.90 42.84
C SER A 8 -11.03 20.42 42.38
N GLN A 9 -11.98 21.32 42.21
CA GLN A 9 -13.32 20.93 41.70
C GLN A 9 -13.39 20.86 40.16
N ILE A 10 -12.48 21.52 39.45
CA ILE A 10 -12.46 21.50 37.96
C ILE A 10 -11.87 20.19 37.44
N ASP A 11 -10.92 19.60 38.16
CA ASP A 11 -10.27 18.34 37.74
C ASP A 11 -11.17 17.09 37.90
N LEU A 12 -12.20 17.13 38.68
CA LEU A 12 -13.13 16.00 38.89
C LEU A 12 -14.18 15.87 37.78
N PHE A 13 -14.51 16.95 37.10
CA PHE A 13 -15.51 16.96 36.02
C PHE A 13 -14.94 16.70 34.62
N THR A 14 -13.63 16.91 34.45
CA THR A 14 -12.96 16.71 33.15
C THR A 14 -13.04 15.26 32.66
N PRO A 15 -12.77 14.21 33.48
CA PRO A 15 -12.92 12.82 33.05
C PRO A 15 -14.41 12.45 32.73
N PHE A 16 -15.35 13.02 33.45
CA PHE A 16 -16.78 12.78 33.19
C PHE A 16 -17.23 13.42 31.87
N TYR A 17 -16.71 14.59 31.55
CA TYR A 17 -17.01 15.28 30.28
C TYR A 17 -16.40 14.54 29.09
N GLU A 18 -15.16 14.02 29.23
CA GLU A 18 -14.51 13.22 28.20
C GLU A 18 -15.26 11.91 27.94
N ILE A 19 -15.64 11.18 29.00
CA ILE A 19 -16.44 9.94 28.87
C ILE A 19 -17.80 10.24 28.26
N PHE A 20 -18.46 11.30 28.68
CA PHE A 20 -19.75 11.69 28.11
C PHE A 20 -19.64 12.09 26.64
N HIS A 21 -18.58 12.82 26.27
CA HIS A 21 -18.32 13.20 24.91
C HIS A 21 -18.02 11.95 24.04
N GLU A 22 -17.22 11.01 24.52
CA GLU A 22 -16.96 9.75 23.81
C GLU A 22 -18.22 8.91 23.62
N VAL A 23 -19.06 8.81 24.65
CA VAL A 23 -20.36 8.12 24.55
C VAL A 23 -21.30 8.81 23.56
N CYS A 24 -21.34 10.14 23.55
CA CYS A 24 -22.15 10.89 22.58
C CYS A 24 -21.64 10.71 21.15
N VAL A 25 -20.33 10.68 20.94
CA VAL A 25 -19.69 10.41 19.63
C VAL A 25 -20.02 8.99 19.18
N LEU A 26 -19.92 8.00 20.08
CA LEU A 26 -20.24 6.61 19.79
C LEU A 26 -21.73 6.42 19.44
N LEU A 27 -22.62 7.06 20.17
CA LEU A 27 -24.05 7.05 19.88
C LEU A 27 -24.40 7.76 18.58
N TYR A 28 -23.70 8.86 18.25
CA TYR A 28 -23.86 9.56 16.99
C TYR A 28 -23.42 8.70 15.80
N GLU A 29 -22.25 8.05 15.89
CA GLU A 29 -21.76 7.14 14.84
C GLU A 29 -22.65 5.90 14.70
N LEU A 30 -23.13 5.32 15.80
CA LEU A 30 -24.12 4.25 15.79
C LEU A 30 -25.44 4.69 15.15
N GLY A 31 -25.93 5.88 15.49
CA GLY A 31 -27.13 6.48 14.91
C GLY A 31 -26.96 6.71 13.40
N LYS A 32 -25.82 7.21 12.98
CA LYS A 32 -25.47 7.41 11.56
C LYS A 32 -25.38 6.09 10.79
N GLU A 33 -24.73 5.07 11.36
CA GLU A 33 -24.67 3.72 10.76
C GLU A 33 -26.07 3.08 10.68
N LEU A 34 -26.91 3.26 11.70
CA LEU A 34 -28.29 2.77 11.68
C LEU A 34 -29.15 3.50 10.65
N CYS A 35 -28.98 4.82 10.51
CA CYS A 35 -29.65 5.61 9.46
C CYS A 35 -29.19 5.18 8.05
N ILE A 36 -27.89 4.95 7.85
CA ILE A 36 -27.31 4.46 6.59
C ILE A 36 -27.84 3.05 6.28
N PHE A 37 -27.88 2.17 7.30
CA PHE A 37 -28.43 0.82 7.17
C PHE A 37 -29.93 0.85 6.86
N GLY A 38 -30.69 1.68 7.59
CA GLY A 38 -32.13 1.87 7.36
C GLY A 38 -32.41 2.42 5.97
N PHE A 39 -31.70 3.45 5.54
CA PHE A 39 -31.81 4.03 4.20
C PHE A 39 -31.51 3.00 3.10
N ARG A 40 -30.45 2.20 3.29
CA ARG A 40 -30.04 1.14 2.37
C ARG A 40 -31.06 0.00 2.30
N LYS A 41 -31.65 -0.37 3.45
CA LYS A 41 -32.67 -1.41 3.54
C LYS A 41 -34.01 -0.97 2.88
N ILE A 42 -34.36 0.31 2.98
CA ILE A 42 -35.59 0.88 2.43
C ILE A 42 -35.45 1.21 0.94
N THR A 43 -34.32 1.80 0.53
CA THR A 43 -34.14 2.33 -0.83
C THR A 43 -33.26 1.46 -1.73
N GLY A 44 -32.50 0.50 -1.16
CA GLY A 44 -31.47 -0.25 -1.87
C GLY A 44 -30.27 0.59 -2.32
N LYS A 45 -30.24 1.90 -2.01
CA LYS A 45 -29.21 2.84 -2.45
C LYS A 45 -28.30 3.27 -1.30
N ALA A 46 -27.06 3.57 -1.59
CA ALA A 46 -26.16 4.23 -0.65
C ALA A 46 -26.61 5.71 -0.46
N PRO A 47 -26.35 6.32 0.72
CA PRO A 47 -26.60 7.74 0.92
C PRO A 47 -25.79 8.57 -0.09
N PRO A 48 -26.30 9.73 -0.50
CA PRO A 48 -25.61 10.59 -1.44
C PRO A 48 -24.26 11.04 -0.88
N LEU A 49 -23.28 11.11 -1.77
CA LEU A 49 -21.95 11.63 -1.43
C LEU A 49 -22.02 13.14 -1.21
N GLU A 50 -21.28 13.62 -0.23
CA GLU A 50 -21.20 15.04 0.07
C GLU A 50 -19.99 15.68 -0.60
N LYS A 51 -20.19 16.87 -1.20
CA LYS A 51 -19.13 17.66 -1.80
C LYS A 51 -18.15 18.18 -0.74
N ILE A 52 -16.86 18.03 -1.02
CA ILE A 52 -15.79 18.66 -0.25
C ILE A 52 -15.53 20.07 -0.78
N ASN A 53 -15.57 21.06 0.07
CA ASN A 53 -15.33 22.46 -0.28
C ASN A 53 -13.97 22.95 0.26
N HIS A 54 -13.45 24.08 -0.28
CA HIS A 54 -12.21 24.70 0.20
C HIS A 54 -12.23 25.02 1.70
N LYS A 55 -13.39 25.31 2.29
CA LYS A 55 -13.55 25.52 3.74
C LYS A 55 -13.17 24.29 4.58
N ASN A 56 -13.16 23.10 3.98
CA ASN A 56 -12.76 21.85 4.63
C ASN A 56 -11.24 21.66 4.69
N LEU A 57 -10.45 22.47 3.98
CA LEU A 57 -8.99 22.49 4.06
C LEU A 57 -8.50 23.12 5.37
N TYR A 58 -8.90 22.53 6.47
CA TYR A 58 -8.52 23.03 7.79
C TYR A 58 -7.53 22.05 8.44
N VAL A 59 -6.40 22.58 8.90
CA VAL A 59 -5.46 21.81 9.71
C VAL A 59 -6.08 21.66 11.10
N GLY A 60 -6.87 20.61 11.26
CA GLY A 60 -7.54 20.31 12.51
C GLY A 60 -6.63 19.67 13.55
N LYS A 61 -7.17 19.47 14.74
CA LYS A 61 -6.51 18.77 15.84
C LYS A 61 -6.17 17.33 15.40
N GLN A 62 -4.98 16.87 15.72
CA GLN A 62 -4.58 15.47 15.56
C GLN A 62 -5.32 14.59 16.56
N THR A 63 -5.50 13.32 16.21
CA THR A 63 -6.08 12.33 17.13
C THR A 63 -4.97 11.54 17.84
N GLU A 64 -5.16 11.27 19.12
CA GLU A 64 -4.32 10.33 19.89
C GLU A 64 -4.89 8.91 19.83
N ASN A 65 -6.07 8.71 19.23
CA ASN A 65 -6.65 7.39 19.06
C ASN A 65 -5.80 6.59 18.06
N GLU A 66 -5.05 5.61 18.57
CA GLU A 66 -4.17 4.74 17.79
C GLU A 66 -4.93 3.85 16.79
N GLU A 67 -6.24 3.67 16.96
CA GLU A 67 -7.08 2.92 16.03
C GLU A 67 -7.54 3.76 14.86
N ALA A 68 -7.46 5.08 14.96
CA ALA A 68 -7.86 5.97 13.89
C ALA A 68 -6.76 6.13 12.85
N LEU A 69 -7.18 6.14 11.59
CA LEU A 69 -6.34 6.57 10.46
C LEU A 69 -5.99 8.05 10.56
N GLY A 70 -6.90 8.83 11.09
CA GLY A 70 -6.82 10.28 11.25
C GLY A 70 -8.17 10.86 11.62
N VAL A 71 -8.32 12.16 11.46
CA VAL A 71 -9.55 12.91 11.80
C VAL A 71 -10.14 13.51 10.54
N ASP A 72 -11.43 13.31 10.33
CA ASP A 72 -12.17 13.99 9.27
C ASP A 72 -12.22 15.51 9.53
N THR A 73 -11.87 16.31 8.54
CA THR A 73 -11.75 17.75 8.71
C THR A 73 -13.10 18.46 8.90
N LYS A 74 -14.19 17.86 8.38
CA LYS A 74 -15.54 18.41 8.46
C LYS A 74 -16.22 18.02 9.76
N SER A 75 -16.33 16.73 10.03
CA SER A 75 -17.04 16.20 11.19
C SER A 75 -16.22 16.25 12.49
N LYS A 76 -14.89 16.39 12.39
CA LYS A 76 -13.92 16.27 13.49
C LYS A 76 -13.89 14.89 14.16
N ASN A 77 -14.52 13.91 13.56
CA ASN A 77 -14.57 12.54 14.07
C ASN A 77 -13.35 11.72 13.62
N PRO A 78 -12.90 10.76 14.43
CA PRO A 78 -11.85 9.82 14.03
C PRO A 78 -12.35 8.93 12.88
N ILE A 79 -11.51 8.69 11.90
CA ILE A 79 -11.79 7.78 10.79
C ILE A 79 -11.15 6.43 11.09
N LEU A 80 -12.01 5.45 11.31
CA LEU A 80 -11.64 4.05 11.49
C LEU A 80 -11.78 3.30 10.17
N LEU A 81 -10.85 2.41 9.89
CA LEU A 81 -10.93 1.47 8.77
C LEU A 81 -11.45 0.13 9.26
N LYS A 82 -12.47 -0.38 8.60
CA LYS A 82 -13.01 -1.71 8.88
C LYS A 82 -12.23 -2.77 8.08
N GLU A 83 -12.26 -4.01 8.51
CA GLU A 83 -11.59 -5.11 7.79
C GLU A 83 -12.01 -5.18 6.32
N ILE A 84 -13.29 -4.95 6.02
CA ILE A 84 -13.81 -4.96 4.65
C ILE A 84 -13.18 -3.87 3.77
N ASP A 85 -12.76 -2.74 4.35
CA ASP A 85 -12.08 -1.69 3.60
C ASP A 85 -10.69 -2.19 3.13
N PHE A 86 -9.95 -2.95 3.96
CA PHE A 86 -8.65 -3.51 3.60
C PHE A 86 -8.71 -4.61 2.53
N ARG A 87 -9.77 -5.41 2.53
CA ARG A 87 -9.95 -6.49 1.53
C ARG A 87 -10.02 -6.01 0.09
N ARG A 88 -10.11 -4.70 -0.16
CA ARG A 88 -10.40 -4.10 -1.47
C ARG A 88 -9.23 -3.37 -2.06
N HIS A 89 -8.03 -3.80 -1.90
CA HIS A 89 -6.83 -3.09 -2.36
C HIS A 89 -6.87 -1.57 -2.12
N SER A 90 -5.73 -0.99 -1.89
CA SER A 90 -5.59 0.44 -1.63
C SER A 90 -4.58 1.05 -2.58
N PHE A 91 -4.89 2.24 -3.09
CA PHE A 91 -3.98 3.03 -3.89
C PHE A 91 -3.70 4.36 -3.21
N ILE A 92 -2.44 4.68 -3.02
CA ILE A 92 -1.95 5.89 -2.37
C ILE A 92 -1.18 6.71 -3.40
N VAL A 93 -1.61 7.93 -3.64
CA VAL A 93 -0.88 8.85 -4.52
C VAL A 93 -0.59 10.16 -3.82
N GLY A 94 0.62 10.69 -4.00
CA GLY A 94 0.98 11.96 -3.40
C GLY A 94 2.42 12.36 -3.64
N ALA A 95 2.64 13.66 -3.79
CA ALA A 95 3.96 14.23 -3.97
C ALA A 95 4.91 13.85 -2.82
N SER A 96 6.22 13.89 -3.08
CA SER A 96 7.23 13.63 -2.06
C SER A 96 7.12 14.61 -0.89
N GLY A 97 7.29 14.13 0.35
CA GLY A 97 7.24 14.95 1.56
C GLY A 97 5.82 15.22 2.11
N PHE A 98 4.74 14.74 1.46
CA PHE A 98 3.36 14.99 1.92
C PHE A 98 2.77 13.89 2.81
N GLY A 99 3.58 12.93 3.29
CA GLY A 99 3.19 11.99 4.34
C GLY A 99 2.79 10.59 3.88
N LYS A 100 3.15 10.17 2.64
CA LYS A 100 2.89 8.79 2.14
C LYS A 100 3.43 7.72 3.08
N THR A 101 4.72 7.79 3.42
CA THR A 101 5.38 6.78 4.27
C THR A 101 4.74 6.71 5.67
N ASN A 102 4.33 7.87 6.24
CA ASN A 102 3.58 7.88 7.49
C ASN A 102 2.23 7.18 7.35
N LEU A 103 1.48 7.45 6.27
CA LEU A 103 0.21 6.78 5.98
C LEU A 103 0.38 5.27 5.82
N ILE A 104 1.38 4.83 5.05
CA ILE A 104 1.72 3.40 4.89
C ILE A 104 1.97 2.76 6.26
N SER A 105 2.77 3.40 7.12
CA SER A 105 3.07 2.89 8.46
C SER A 105 1.82 2.72 9.32
N ILE A 106 0.86 3.64 9.24
CA ILE A 106 -0.43 3.56 9.96
C ILE A 106 -1.27 2.39 9.41
N LEU A 107 -1.32 2.23 8.08
CA LEU A 107 -2.04 1.12 7.47
C LEU A 107 -1.40 -0.23 7.84
N GLN A 108 -0.07 -0.31 7.94
CA GLN A 108 0.65 -1.48 8.45
C GLN A 108 0.27 -1.80 9.89
N GLU A 109 0.19 -0.81 10.78
CA GLU A 109 -0.33 -1.02 12.15
C GLU A 109 -1.73 -1.59 12.16
N HIS A 110 -2.62 -1.06 11.32
CA HIS A 110 -3.98 -1.59 11.19
C HIS A 110 -4.00 -3.05 10.73
N SER A 111 -3.17 -3.42 9.76
CA SER A 111 -3.07 -4.81 9.31
C SER A 111 -2.65 -5.74 10.44
N LEU A 112 -1.63 -5.38 11.21
CA LEU A 112 -1.17 -6.20 12.34
C LEU A 112 -2.20 -6.28 13.47
N ARG A 113 -2.90 -5.18 13.75
CA ARG A 113 -4.02 -5.18 14.72
C ARG A 113 -5.12 -6.15 14.32
N MET A 114 -5.41 -6.27 13.02
CA MET A 114 -6.35 -7.27 12.48
C MET A 114 -5.75 -8.68 12.39
N GLY A 115 -4.55 -8.89 12.91
CA GLY A 115 -3.88 -10.18 12.92
C GLY A 115 -3.27 -10.60 11.58
N LYS A 116 -3.19 -9.71 10.57
CA LYS A 116 -2.65 -10.00 9.24
C LYS A 116 -1.14 -9.75 9.21
N PRO A 117 -0.32 -10.71 8.77
CA PRO A 117 1.10 -10.47 8.52
C PRO A 117 1.29 -9.50 7.36
N ILE A 118 2.48 -8.90 7.29
CA ILE A 118 2.82 -7.88 6.29
C ILE A 118 4.01 -8.33 5.46
N ILE A 119 3.91 -8.14 4.13
CA ILE A 119 5.05 -8.13 3.23
C ILE A 119 5.21 -6.70 2.71
N PHE A 120 6.33 -6.07 2.99
CA PHE A 120 6.58 -4.68 2.63
C PHE A 120 7.74 -4.57 1.66
N PHE A 121 7.45 -4.13 0.45
CA PHE A 121 8.42 -3.80 -0.59
C PHE A 121 8.81 -2.33 -0.47
N ASP A 122 10.09 -2.10 -0.21
CA ASP A 122 10.69 -0.77 -0.18
C ASP A 122 11.79 -0.66 -1.24
N PRO A 123 11.48 -0.11 -2.44
CA PRO A 123 12.47 0.09 -3.49
C PRO A 123 13.59 1.07 -3.13
N LYS A 124 13.40 1.93 -2.14
CA LYS A 124 14.45 2.84 -1.67
C LYS A 124 15.46 2.15 -0.77
N GLY A 125 15.05 1.12 -0.04
CA GLY A 125 15.86 0.49 0.99
C GLY A 125 16.18 1.43 2.15
N ASP A 126 15.22 2.28 2.54
CA ASP A 126 15.41 3.33 3.54
C ASP A 126 15.50 2.75 4.95
N MET A 127 16.58 3.07 5.67
CA MET A 127 16.80 2.62 7.04
C MET A 127 15.77 3.19 8.03
N GLU A 128 15.17 4.36 7.77
CA GLU A 128 14.09 4.89 8.61
C GLU A 128 12.81 4.05 8.42
N ALA A 129 12.48 3.68 7.18
CA ALA A 129 11.37 2.80 6.86
C ALA A 129 11.55 1.41 7.46
N LEU A 130 12.73 0.81 7.32
CA LEU A 130 13.10 -0.46 7.95
C LEU A 130 12.94 -0.43 9.47
N THR A 131 13.51 0.59 10.13
CA THR A 131 13.44 0.74 11.58
C THR A 131 12.00 0.91 12.06
N THR A 132 11.22 1.69 11.34
CA THR A 132 9.79 1.89 11.60
C THR A 132 9.04 0.57 11.49
N PHE A 133 9.27 -0.18 10.41
CA PHE A 133 8.64 -1.48 10.18
C PHE A 133 8.95 -2.48 11.31
N LYS A 134 10.23 -2.60 11.72
CA LYS A 134 10.62 -3.45 12.85
C LYS A 134 9.86 -3.10 14.13
N ARG A 135 9.81 -1.81 14.47
CA ARG A 135 9.08 -1.34 15.67
C ARG A 135 7.58 -1.65 15.62
N ILE A 136 6.99 -1.58 14.42
CA ILE A 136 5.59 -1.98 14.25
C ILE A 136 5.45 -3.48 14.53
N CYS A 137 6.31 -4.33 13.97
CA CYS A 137 6.27 -5.76 14.21
C CYS A 137 6.47 -6.10 15.70
N GLU A 138 7.45 -5.46 16.36
CA GLU A 138 7.70 -5.61 17.79
C GLU A 138 6.50 -5.19 18.65
N LYS A 139 5.85 -4.06 18.32
CA LYS A 139 4.65 -3.57 19.02
C LYS A 139 3.51 -4.61 19.04
N TYR A 140 3.38 -5.40 17.98
CA TYR A 140 2.32 -6.40 17.82
C TYR A 140 2.79 -7.85 18.01
N ASP A 141 4.00 -8.04 18.57
CA ASP A 141 4.60 -9.35 18.83
C ASP A 141 4.57 -10.26 17.59
N ARG A 142 5.04 -9.72 16.44
CA ARG A 142 5.10 -10.45 15.18
C ARG A 142 6.54 -10.77 14.78
N PRO A 143 6.83 -12.03 14.40
CA PRO A 143 8.13 -12.37 13.81
C PRO A 143 8.41 -11.45 12.61
N CYS A 144 9.59 -10.84 12.58
CA CYS A 144 10.00 -9.88 11.56
C CYS A 144 11.26 -10.37 10.86
N TYR A 145 11.12 -10.69 9.59
CA TYR A 145 12.22 -11.04 8.71
C TYR A 145 12.60 -9.84 7.84
N ILE A 146 13.89 -9.72 7.53
CA ILE A 146 14.44 -8.63 6.73
C ILE A 146 15.25 -9.23 5.59
N PHE A 147 14.88 -8.89 4.37
CA PHE A 147 15.66 -9.11 3.16
C PHE A 147 16.17 -7.76 2.66
N SER A 148 17.46 -7.52 2.81
CA SER A 148 18.12 -6.32 2.31
C SER A 148 19.63 -6.56 2.26
N GLU A 149 20.25 -6.14 1.18
CA GLU A 149 21.69 -6.26 0.95
C GLU A 149 22.53 -5.45 1.94
N HIS A 150 21.94 -4.37 2.49
CA HIS A 150 22.62 -3.52 3.48
C HIS A 150 22.41 -3.97 4.93
N TYR A 151 21.56 -4.97 5.16
CA TYR A 151 21.26 -5.44 6.51
C TYR A 151 22.07 -6.66 6.88
N LYS A 152 22.95 -6.54 7.90
CA LYS A 152 23.90 -7.59 8.31
C LYS A 152 23.23 -8.96 8.58
N ASN A 153 22.03 -8.95 9.14
CA ASN A 153 21.26 -10.16 9.48
C ASN A 153 20.13 -10.40 8.48
N SER A 154 20.35 -10.09 7.20
CA SER A 154 19.40 -10.38 6.13
C SER A 154 19.12 -11.87 6.06
N ILE A 155 17.84 -12.24 5.90
CA ILE A 155 17.49 -13.62 5.56
C ILE A 155 17.82 -13.90 4.10
N SER A 156 17.97 -15.18 3.77
CA SER A 156 18.09 -15.61 2.38
C SER A 156 16.74 -16.09 1.85
N LEU A 157 16.30 -15.48 0.75
CA LEU A 157 15.09 -15.85 0.04
C LEU A 157 15.44 -16.54 -1.28
N ASN A 158 14.62 -17.51 -1.68
CA ASN A 158 14.76 -18.16 -2.99
C ASN A 158 13.45 -18.01 -3.77
N PRO A 159 13.33 -16.96 -4.60
CA PRO A 159 12.07 -16.64 -5.30
C PRO A 159 11.74 -17.64 -6.44
N ILE A 160 12.62 -18.58 -6.76
CA ILE A 160 12.40 -19.58 -7.82
C ILE A 160 12.32 -21.02 -7.28
N LEU A 161 12.22 -21.19 -5.96
CA LEU A 161 12.19 -22.51 -5.31
C LEU A 161 10.91 -23.29 -5.65
N GLU A 162 9.78 -22.63 -5.73
CA GLU A 162 8.47 -23.24 -5.92
C GLU A 162 7.92 -23.00 -7.33
N GLY A 163 7.18 -23.98 -7.84
CA GLY A 163 6.50 -23.93 -9.13
C GLY A 163 6.98 -24.99 -10.10
N THR A 164 6.23 -25.18 -11.17
CA THR A 164 6.65 -26.02 -12.30
C THR A 164 7.75 -25.31 -13.11
N ILE A 165 8.50 -26.07 -13.92
CA ILE A 165 9.52 -25.50 -14.80
C ILE A 165 8.99 -24.29 -15.58
N ASN A 166 7.82 -24.41 -16.21
CA ASN A 166 7.24 -23.31 -16.98
C ASN A 166 6.96 -22.07 -16.13
N GLN A 167 6.47 -22.23 -14.89
CA GLN A 167 6.21 -21.11 -13.99
C GLN A 167 7.51 -20.43 -13.52
N VAL A 168 8.56 -21.22 -13.28
CA VAL A 168 9.89 -20.69 -12.94
C VAL A 168 10.51 -19.96 -14.13
N VAL A 169 10.42 -20.55 -15.35
CA VAL A 169 10.85 -19.89 -16.60
C VAL A 169 10.15 -18.55 -16.77
N ASP A 170 8.83 -18.52 -16.66
CA ASP A 170 8.05 -17.28 -16.80
C ASP A 170 8.49 -16.23 -15.79
N ARG A 171 8.70 -16.62 -14.53
CA ARG A 171 9.13 -15.73 -13.44
C ARG A 171 10.48 -15.10 -13.74
N ILE A 172 11.47 -15.89 -14.16
CA ILE A 172 12.81 -15.39 -14.51
C ILE A 172 12.74 -14.51 -15.75
N MET A 173 12.06 -14.94 -16.81
CA MET A 173 11.98 -14.20 -18.07
C MET A 173 11.28 -12.84 -17.92
N ARG A 174 10.26 -12.75 -17.08
CA ARG A 174 9.51 -11.52 -16.80
C ARG A 174 10.24 -10.56 -15.85
N SER A 175 11.27 -11.02 -15.15
CA SER A 175 12.05 -10.15 -14.27
C SER A 175 13.01 -9.23 -15.06
N PHE A 176 13.26 -9.53 -16.31
CA PHE A 176 14.16 -8.78 -17.18
C PHE A 176 13.45 -8.10 -18.35
N GLU A 177 14.03 -7.00 -18.80
CA GLU A 177 13.62 -6.32 -20.04
C GLU A 177 14.36 -6.92 -21.23
N TRP A 178 13.68 -7.09 -22.35
CA TRP A 178 14.17 -7.69 -23.58
C TRP A 178 13.98 -6.72 -24.74
N SER A 179 15.08 -6.36 -25.41
CA SER A 179 15.04 -5.47 -26.57
C SER A 179 14.46 -6.12 -27.81
N GLU A 180 14.71 -7.42 -27.98
CA GLU A 180 14.32 -8.15 -29.19
C GLU A 180 13.62 -9.49 -28.87
N PRO A 181 12.50 -9.80 -29.55
CA PRO A 181 11.76 -11.04 -29.35
C PRO A 181 12.61 -12.30 -29.59
N TYR A 182 13.49 -12.29 -30.60
CA TYR A 182 14.34 -13.43 -30.93
C TYR A 182 15.19 -13.85 -29.75
N TYR A 183 15.95 -12.94 -29.16
CA TYR A 183 16.81 -13.25 -28.01
C TYR A 183 16.02 -13.67 -26.79
N ARG A 184 14.84 -13.08 -26.60
CA ARG A 184 13.92 -13.49 -25.52
C ARG A 184 13.50 -14.95 -25.70
N ASP A 185 13.04 -15.35 -26.88
CA ASP A 185 12.53 -16.70 -27.13
C ASP A 185 13.65 -17.75 -27.12
N ALA A 186 14.82 -17.41 -27.64
CA ALA A 186 16.00 -18.25 -27.55
C ALA A 186 16.46 -18.46 -26.10
N SER A 187 16.56 -17.39 -25.32
CA SER A 187 16.86 -17.45 -23.88
C SER A 187 15.84 -18.28 -23.10
N ARG A 188 14.54 -18.12 -23.43
CA ARG A 188 13.45 -18.90 -22.83
C ARG A 188 13.63 -20.40 -23.06
N ARG A 189 13.95 -20.80 -24.29
CA ARG A 189 14.22 -22.21 -24.66
C ARG A 189 15.39 -22.78 -23.86
N SER A 190 16.49 -22.08 -23.80
CA SER A 190 17.68 -22.53 -23.10
C SER A 190 17.47 -22.60 -21.59
N LEU A 191 16.77 -21.61 -21.01
CA LEU A 191 16.37 -21.62 -19.60
C LEU A 191 15.50 -22.83 -19.27
N THR A 192 14.54 -23.17 -20.14
CA THR A 192 13.71 -24.38 -19.98
C THR A 192 14.56 -25.64 -19.97
N GLN A 193 15.51 -25.76 -20.88
CA GLN A 193 16.44 -26.93 -20.96
C GLN A 193 17.32 -27.02 -19.71
N ALA A 194 17.86 -25.90 -19.24
CA ALA A 194 18.67 -25.85 -18.02
C ALA A 194 17.87 -26.33 -16.79
N LEU A 195 16.63 -25.83 -16.61
CA LEU A 195 15.76 -26.27 -15.50
C LEU A 195 15.37 -27.74 -15.61
N MET A 196 15.04 -28.24 -16.81
CA MET A 196 14.77 -29.68 -17.02
C MET A 196 15.98 -30.56 -16.65
N LYS A 197 17.20 -30.10 -16.89
CA LYS A 197 18.41 -30.81 -16.54
C LYS A 197 18.64 -30.77 -15.04
N LEU A 198 18.44 -29.62 -14.39
CA LEU A 198 18.52 -29.50 -12.93
C LEU A 198 17.49 -30.39 -12.23
N GLU A 199 16.26 -30.46 -12.75
CA GLU A 199 15.21 -31.33 -12.22
C GLU A 199 15.59 -32.80 -12.31
N LYS A 200 16.13 -33.27 -13.47
CA LYS A 200 16.62 -34.64 -13.62
C LYS A 200 17.81 -34.99 -12.70
N MET A 201 18.58 -33.98 -12.28
CA MET A 201 19.65 -34.12 -11.31
C MET A 201 19.17 -34.00 -9.86
N GLU A 202 17.86 -33.83 -9.63
CA GLU A 202 17.26 -33.58 -8.32
C GLU A 202 17.89 -32.37 -7.58
N LYS A 203 18.41 -31.39 -8.35
CA LYS A 203 19.00 -30.19 -7.78
C LYS A 203 17.93 -29.14 -7.47
N THR A 204 18.09 -28.46 -6.34
CA THR A 204 17.26 -27.32 -5.98
C THR A 204 17.42 -26.18 -6.99
N PHE A 205 16.32 -25.61 -7.47
CA PHE A 205 16.37 -24.44 -8.34
C PHE A 205 16.82 -23.23 -7.53
N THR A 206 18.00 -22.72 -7.84
CA THR A 206 18.55 -21.45 -7.39
C THR A 206 19.06 -20.67 -8.59
N LEU A 207 19.14 -19.33 -8.50
CA LEU A 207 19.68 -18.52 -9.60
C LEU A 207 21.10 -18.94 -9.98
N LYS A 208 21.92 -19.30 -8.99
CA LYS A 208 23.27 -19.80 -9.21
C LYS A 208 23.28 -21.14 -9.97
N ALA A 209 22.46 -22.11 -9.57
CA ALA A 209 22.39 -23.40 -10.25
C ALA A 209 21.93 -23.25 -11.72
N VAL A 210 20.94 -22.35 -11.94
CA VAL A 210 20.47 -22.04 -13.29
C VAL A 210 21.56 -21.37 -14.13
N PHE A 211 22.27 -20.40 -13.56
CA PHE A 211 23.38 -19.73 -14.21
C PHE A 211 24.48 -20.72 -14.60
N ASP A 212 24.96 -21.57 -13.68
CA ASP A 212 26.00 -22.54 -13.92
C ASP A 212 25.62 -23.51 -15.05
N GLU A 213 24.37 -23.96 -15.08
CA GLU A 213 23.89 -24.86 -16.12
C GLU A 213 23.80 -24.16 -17.49
N LEU A 214 23.36 -22.89 -17.54
CA LEU A 214 23.36 -22.12 -18.79
C LEU A 214 24.76 -21.86 -19.34
N VAL A 215 25.75 -21.61 -18.48
CA VAL A 215 27.16 -21.44 -18.88
C VAL A 215 27.69 -22.74 -19.49
N LEU A 216 27.39 -23.91 -18.91
CA LEU A 216 27.81 -25.22 -19.43
C LEU A 216 27.19 -25.57 -20.81
N MET A 217 26.09 -24.90 -21.20
CA MET A 217 25.46 -25.13 -22.50
C MET A 217 26.21 -24.46 -23.66
N GLU A 218 27.15 -23.55 -23.40
CA GLU A 218 27.99 -22.83 -24.36
C GLU A 218 27.24 -22.25 -25.58
N SER A 219 25.98 -21.88 -25.42
CA SER A 219 25.17 -21.36 -26.51
C SER A 219 25.32 -19.84 -26.66
N LYS A 220 25.58 -19.37 -27.86
CA LYS A 220 25.64 -17.95 -28.20
C LYS A 220 24.29 -17.22 -27.94
N GLU A 221 23.21 -17.95 -28.01
CA GLU A 221 21.84 -17.43 -27.80
C GLU A 221 21.54 -17.06 -26.32
N ASN A 222 22.35 -17.58 -25.39
CA ASN A 222 22.18 -17.41 -23.95
C ASN A 222 22.94 -16.23 -23.37
N VAL A 223 23.82 -15.60 -24.10
CA VAL A 223 24.74 -14.55 -23.61
C VAL A 223 23.98 -13.45 -22.88
N GLY A 224 22.83 -12.99 -23.42
CA GLY A 224 22.04 -11.96 -22.81
C GLY A 224 21.43 -12.38 -21.46
N LEU A 225 20.93 -13.62 -21.37
CA LEU A 225 20.38 -14.15 -20.12
C LEU A 225 21.47 -14.41 -19.08
N ILE A 226 22.59 -14.98 -19.50
CA ILE A 226 23.76 -15.20 -18.63
C ILE A 226 24.23 -13.88 -18.04
N ALA A 227 24.43 -12.83 -18.85
CA ALA A 227 24.83 -11.50 -18.36
C ALA A 227 23.86 -10.91 -17.35
N LYS A 228 22.54 -11.07 -17.57
CA LYS A 228 21.52 -10.60 -16.64
C LYS A 228 21.51 -11.35 -15.30
N LEU A 229 21.67 -12.66 -15.33
CA LEU A 229 21.80 -13.48 -14.12
C LEU A 229 23.12 -13.20 -13.39
N GLU A 230 24.22 -13.05 -14.12
CA GLU A 230 25.53 -12.71 -13.57
C GLU A 230 25.48 -11.38 -12.82
N ALA A 231 24.82 -10.36 -13.38
CA ALA A 231 24.64 -9.07 -12.72
C ALA A 231 23.97 -9.19 -11.35
N ILE A 232 22.97 -10.07 -11.22
CA ILE A 232 22.35 -10.35 -9.92
C ILE A 232 23.31 -11.09 -8.99
N LEU A 233 23.98 -12.15 -9.51
CA LEU A 233 24.82 -13.03 -8.70
C LEU A 233 26.08 -12.34 -8.15
N VAL A 234 26.66 -11.42 -8.92
CA VAL A 234 27.84 -10.64 -8.52
C VAL A 234 27.48 -9.52 -7.56
N SER A 235 26.23 -9.03 -7.59
CA SER A 235 25.76 -8.02 -6.67
C SER A 235 25.63 -8.55 -5.24
N ASP A 236 25.48 -7.65 -4.26
CA ASP A 236 25.23 -8.04 -2.88
C ASP A 236 23.92 -8.82 -2.68
N PHE A 237 22.94 -8.68 -3.59
CA PHE A 237 21.76 -9.54 -3.63
C PHE A 237 22.10 -11.01 -3.91
N GLY A 238 23.15 -11.30 -4.67
CA GLY A 238 23.57 -12.67 -4.98
C GLY A 238 23.80 -13.52 -3.74
N LYS A 239 24.31 -12.93 -2.66
CA LYS A 239 24.58 -13.61 -1.39
C LYS A 239 23.29 -14.04 -0.67
N ILE A 240 22.23 -13.25 -0.78
CA ILE A 240 20.97 -13.45 -0.05
C ILE A 240 19.86 -14.08 -0.93
N LEU A 241 20.09 -14.21 -2.25
CA LEU A 241 19.19 -14.89 -3.19
C LEU A 241 19.60 -16.33 -3.50
N ASN A 242 20.80 -16.75 -3.11
CA ASN A 242 21.33 -18.07 -3.36
C ASN A 242 21.73 -18.76 -2.05
N PRO A 243 20.75 -19.16 -1.23
CA PRO A 243 21.03 -19.84 0.01
C PRO A 243 21.70 -21.20 -0.26
N GLU A 244 22.66 -21.58 0.58
CA GLU A 244 23.31 -22.91 0.53
C GLU A 244 22.30 -24.04 0.73
N ARG A 245 21.19 -23.76 1.41
CA ARG A 245 20.04 -24.64 1.60
C ARG A 245 18.85 -24.12 0.81
N LYS A 246 17.70 -24.81 0.87
CA LYS A 246 16.49 -24.48 0.09
C LYS A 246 16.01 -23.02 0.19
N GLY A 247 16.45 -22.27 1.20
CA GLY A 247 16.01 -20.89 1.43
C GLY A 247 14.58 -20.77 1.97
N VAL A 248 14.15 -19.54 2.16
CA VAL A 248 12.79 -19.22 2.57
C VAL A 248 12.02 -18.70 1.34
N THR A 249 10.72 -19.00 1.27
CA THR A 249 9.80 -18.52 0.23
C THR A 249 8.77 -17.58 0.84
N LEU A 250 8.13 -16.78 0.00
CA LEU A 250 7.02 -15.92 0.43
C LEU A 250 5.82 -16.75 0.92
N SER A 251 5.61 -17.96 0.37
CA SER A 251 4.61 -18.90 0.89
C SER A 251 4.87 -19.22 2.35
N LYS A 252 6.11 -19.57 2.68
CA LYS A 252 6.50 -19.93 4.06
C LYS A 252 6.33 -18.76 5.02
N ILE A 253 6.73 -17.55 4.64
CA ILE A 253 6.54 -16.32 5.43
C ILE A 253 5.05 -16.13 5.76
N ARG A 254 4.18 -16.33 4.76
CA ARG A 254 2.75 -16.21 4.92
C ARG A 254 2.18 -17.28 5.85
N ASP A 255 2.59 -18.55 5.70
CA ASP A 255 2.12 -19.68 6.51
C ASP A 255 2.56 -19.54 7.97
N GLU A 256 3.76 -19.04 8.23
CA GLU A 256 4.27 -18.71 9.56
C GLU A 256 3.61 -17.46 10.15
N ARG A 257 2.79 -16.72 9.39
CA ARG A 257 2.20 -15.42 9.74
C ARG A 257 3.24 -14.41 10.18
N ALA A 258 4.44 -14.50 9.61
CA ALA A 258 5.55 -13.60 9.87
C ALA A 258 5.48 -12.37 8.97
N CYS A 259 6.10 -11.28 9.43
CA CYS A 259 6.27 -10.07 8.63
C CYS A 259 7.59 -10.10 7.89
N LEU A 260 7.61 -9.55 6.67
CA LEU A 260 8.80 -9.47 5.82
C LEU A 260 8.98 -8.07 5.27
N TYR A 261 10.16 -7.50 5.50
CA TYR A 261 10.63 -6.29 4.81
C TYR A 261 11.55 -6.70 3.66
N ILE A 262 11.31 -6.15 2.46
CA ILE A 262 12.12 -6.34 1.26
C ILE A 262 12.66 -4.97 0.83
N GLY A 263 13.91 -4.68 1.19
CA GLY A 263 14.65 -3.51 0.75
C GLY A 263 15.39 -3.79 -0.53
N LEU A 264 15.22 -2.96 -1.55
CA LEU A 264 15.77 -3.20 -2.88
C LEU A 264 16.84 -2.19 -3.30
N SER A 265 16.94 -1.04 -2.63
CA SER A 265 17.95 0.01 -2.91
C SER A 265 18.12 0.32 -4.41
N THR A 266 16.99 0.54 -5.10
CA THR A 266 16.97 0.75 -6.57
C THR A 266 17.84 1.92 -7.03
N GLN A 267 18.09 2.91 -6.17
CA GLN A 267 18.99 4.02 -6.49
C GLN A 267 20.47 3.58 -6.60
N GLY A 268 20.86 2.54 -5.85
CA GLY A 268 22.23 2.03 -5.86
C GLY A 268 22.46 0.94 -6.92
N TYR A 269 21.46 0.08 -7.12
CA TYR A 269 21.61 -1.14 -7.95
C TYR A 269 20.77 -1.12 -9.23
N GLY A 270 19.97 -0.09 -9.49
CA GLY A 270 19.26 0.16 -10.74
C GLY A 270 18.46 -1.04 -11.25
N GLU A 271 18.84 -1.53 -12.44
CA GLU A 271 18.15 -2.64 -13.10
C GLU A 271 18.22 -3.96 -12.31
N THR A 272 19.33 -4.22 -11.62
CA THR A 272 19.52 -5.43 -10.82
C THR A 272 18.49 -5.49 -9.68
N ALA A 273 18.36 -4.40 -8.92
CA ALA A 273 17.37 -4.31 -7.84
C ALA A 273 15.93 -4.43 -8.36
N THR A 274 15.65 -3.81 -9.50
CA THR A 274 14.35 -3.92 -10.17
C THR A 274 14.06 -5.36 -10.59
N ALA A 275 15.03 -6.07 -11.16
CA ALA A 275 14.88 -7.46 -11.53
C ALA A 275 14.61 -8.37 -10.33
N VAL A 276 15.31 -8.14 -9.21
CA VAL A 276 15.07 -8.85 -7.95
C VAL A 276 13.64 -8.58 -7.44
N GLY A 277 13.19 -7.34 -7.46
CA GLY A 277 11.81 -6.99 -7.09
C GLY A 277 10.77 -7.68 -7.99
N LYS A 278 11.01 -7.73 -9.30
CA LYS A 278 10.14 -8.42 -10.27
C LYS A 278 10.13 -9.94 -10.06
N LEU A 279 11.24 -10.56 -9.63
CA LEU A 279 11.26 -11.99 -9.24
C LEU A 279 10.31 -12.26 -8.08
N PHE A 280 10.30 -11.42 -7.04
CA PHE A 280 9.37 -11.54 -5.93
C PHE A 280 7.92 -11.27 -6.32
N LEU A 281 7.64 -10.33 -7.24
CA LEU A 281 6.31 -10.15 -7.81
C LEU A 281 5.82 -11.42 -8.52
N GLY A 282 6.69 -12.06 -9.28
CA GLY A 282 6.40 -13.34 -9.93
C GLY A 282 6.12 -14.47 -8.92
N GLU A 283 6.82 -14.47 -7.78
CA GLU A 283 6.56 -15.42 -6.69
C GLU A 283 5.20 -15.14 -6.01
N LEU A 284 4.82 -13.87 -5.81
CA LEU A 284 3.49 -13.51 -5.31
C LEU A 284 2.38 -13.95 -6.26
N LEU A 285 2.57 -13.78 -7.56
CA LEU A 285 1.61 -14.22 -8.58
C LEU A 285 1.44 -15.76 -8.54
N TYR A 286 2.55 -16.50 -8.42
CA TYR A 286 2.52 -17.95 -8.23
C TYR A 286 1.77 -18.34 -6.95
N ASN A 287 2.04 -17.68 -5.83
CA ASN A 287 1.37 -17.94 -4.56
C ASN A 287 -0.13 -17.68 -4.64
N SER A 288 -0.53 -16.62 -5.33
CA SER A 288 -1.95 -16.33 -5.59
C SER A 288 -2.61 -17.47 -6.37
N TYR A 289 -1.97 -17.90 -7.47
CA TYR A 289 -2.43 -19.03 -8.27
C TYR A 289 -2.53 -20.32 -7.45
N LYS A 290 -1.47 -20.69 -6.71
CA LYS A 290 -1.40 -21.87 -5.86
C LYS A 290 -2.55 -21.89 -4.85
N THR A 291 -2.79 -20.76 -4.17
CA THR A 291 -3.88 -20.66 -3.19
C THR A 291 -5.25 -20.86 -3.84
N LEU A 292 -5.49 -20.24 -5.00
CA LEU A 292 -6.77 -20.34 -5.71
C LEU A 292 -7.01 -21.73 -6.28
N SER A 293 -5.96 -22.40 -6.80
CA SER A 293 -6.07 -23.72 -7.41
C SER A 293 -6.26 -24.86 -6.38
N GLN A 294 -5.84 -24.65 -5.14
CA GLN A 294 -5.96 -25.65 -4.06
C GLN A 294 -7.23 -25.50 -3.21
N SER A 295 -8.00 -24.44 -3.39
CA SER A 295 -9.24 -24.21 -2.65
C SER A 295 -10.37 -25.07 -3.25
N ILE A 296 -10.67 -26.18 -2.61
CA ILE A 296 -11.72 -27.14 -3.04
C ILE A 296 -13.12 -26.70 -2.57
N GLU A 297 -13.21 -25.89 -1.51
CA GLU A 297 -14.49 -25.39 -0.99
C GLU A 297 -14.55 -23.87 -0.92
N PRO A 298 -15.72 -23.26 -1.21
CA PRO A 298 -15.97 -21.86 -0.95
C PRO A 298 -15.90 -21.65 0.56
N GLN A 299 -14.80 -21.10 1.04
CA GLN A 299 -14.63 -20.87 2.48
C GLN A 299 -15.11 -19.46 2.82
N ASP A 300 -15.96 -19.35 3.83
CA ASP A 300 -16.43 -18.09 4.42
C ASP A 300 -15.31 -17.28 5.11
N GLY A 301 -14.09 -17.78 5.13
CA GLY A 301 -12.91 -17.10 5.63
C GLY A 301 -11.70 -17.33 4.73
N LEU A 302 -11.03 -16.27 4.30
CA LEU A 302 -9.78 -16.34 3.57
C LEU A 302 -8.71 -17.00 4.47
N LYS A 303 -8.18 -18.17 4.05
CA LYS A 303 -7.06 -18.80 4.76
C LYS A 303 -5.84 -17.89 4.73
N ASN A 304 -5.29 -17.59 5.91
CA ASN A 304 -4.05 -16.83 6.09
C ASN A 304 -3.99 -15.53 5.25
N PRO A 305 -4.89 -14.55 5.49
CA PRO A 305 -4.83 -13.28 4.77
C PRO A 305 -3.50 -12.59 5.04
N VAL A 306 -2.93 -11.93 4.02
CA VAL A 306 -1.67 -11.20 4.10
C VAL A 306 -1.83 -9.82 3.46
N SER A 307 -1.30 -8.78 4.12
CA SER A 307 -1.30 -7.43 3.60
C SER A 307 0.07 -7.12 2.96
N ILE A 308 0.05 -6.72 1.69
CA ILE A 308 1.24 -6.48 0.89
C ILE A 308 1.31 -5.00 0.56
N TYR A 309 2.41 -4.37 0.95
CA TYR A 309 2.64 -2.94 0.78
C TYR A 309 3.79 -2.71 -0.20
N PHE A 310 3.59 -1.77 -1.11
CA PHE A 310 4.62 -1.28 -2.04
C PHE A 310 4.75 0.22 -1.85
N ASP A 311 5.90 0.68 -1.31
CA ASP A 311 6.27 2.09 -1.42
C ASP A 311 6.96 2.32 -2.77
N GLU A 312 6.73 3.46 -3.40
CA GLU A 312 7.26 3.79 -4.73
C GLU A 312 7.08 2.67 -5.77
N PHE A 313 5.87 2.14 -5.85
CA PHE A 313 5.49 1.05 -6.75
C PHE A 313 5.90 1.28 -8.21
N GLY A 314 5.99 2.53 -8.66
CA GLY A 314 6.38 2.90 -10.02
C GLY A 314 7.68 2.25 -10.53
N SER A 315 8.61 1.91 -9.64
CA SER A 315 9.86 1.22 -9.99
C SER A 315 9.69 -0.28 -10.28
N LEU A 316 8.58 -0.88 -9.83
CA LEU A 316 8.29 -2.32 -9.93
C LEU A 316 7.11 -2.64 -10.85
N VAL A 317 6.54 -1.62 -11.49
CA VAL A 317 5.37 -1.79 -12.38
C VAL A 317 5.69 -2.73 -13.53
N THR A 318 4.82 -3.70 -13.73
CA THR A 318 4.79 -4.57 -14.90
C THR A 318 3.34 -4.81 -15.34
N PRO A 319 3.06 -5.14 -16.61
CA PRO A 319 1.70 -5.49 -17.05
C PRO A 319 1.12 -6.66 -16.25
N GLU A 320 1.94 -7.63 -15.87
CA GLU A 320 1.53 -8.80 -15.09
C GLU A 320 1.09 -8.45 -13.67
N PHE A 321 1.51 -7.30 -13.14
CA PHE A 321 1.05 -6.83 -11.84
C PHE A 321 -0.45 -6.57 -11.81
N ILE A 322 -1.03 -6.10 -12.92
CA ILE A 322 -2.49 -5.92 -13.02
C ILE A 322 -3.19 -7.28 -12.90
N GLU A 323 -2.60 -8.32 -13.47
CA GLU A 323 -3.12 -9.69 -13.31
C GLU A 323 -3.10 -10.13 -11.83
N LEU A 324 -2.02 -9.83 -11.11
CA LEU A 324 -1.93 -10.07 -9.67
C LEU A 324 -3.03 -9.30 -8.93
N GLN A 325 -3.15 -7.98 -9.16
CA GLN A 325 -4.15 -7.15 -8.50
C GLN A 325 -5.58 -7.65 -8.72
N ASN A 326 -5.90 -8.09 -9.94
CA ASN A 326 -7.23 -8.61 -10.28
C ASN A 326 -7.56 -9.93 -9.57
N LYS A 327 -6.59 -10.80 -9.36
CA LYS A 327 -6.81 -12.18 -8.92
C LYS A 327 -6.47 -12.42 -7.44
N CYS A 328 -5.49 -11.72 -6.89
CA CYS A 328 -4.91 -12.04 -5.59
C CYS A 328 -5.85 -11.81 -4.39
N ARG A 329 -6.91 -11.00 -4.57
CA ARG A 329 -7.93 -10.79 -3.54
C ARG A 329 -8.61 -12.10 -3.13
N GLY A 330 -8.96 -12.97 -4.11
CA GLY A 330 -9.51 -14.30 -3.84
C GLY A 330 -8.54 -15.22 -3.10
N ALA A 331 -7.23 -14.98 -3.26
CA ALA A 331 -6.17 -15.68 -2.56
C ALA A 331 -5.86 -15.10 -1.16
N GLY A 332 -6.63 -14.15 -0.67
CA GLY A 332 -6.40 -13.51 0.64
C GLY A 332 -5.24 -12.53 0.68
N MET A 333 -4.81 -12.02 -0.45
CA MET A 333 -3.77 -10.98 -0.54
C MET A 333 -4.41 -9.61 -0.70
N GLU A 334 -4.03 -8.68 0.17
CA GLU A 334 -4.52 -7.30 0.18
C GLU A 334 -3.38 -6.37 -0.23
N LEU A 335 -3.50 -5.73 -1.38
CA LEU A 335 -2.46 -4.87 -1.92
C LEU A 335 -2.68 -3.42 -1.52
N THR A 336 -1.61 -2.76 -1.08
CA THR A 336 -1.52 -1.31 -0.91
C THR A 336 -0.36 -0.78 -1.74
N LEU A 337 -0.67 0.01 -2.75
CA LEU A 337 0.27 0.54 -3.72
C LEU A 337 0.45 2.03 -3.48
N ALA A 338 1.69 2.49 -3.35
CA ALA A 338 1.98 3.91 -3.23
C ALA A 338 2.88 4.41 -4.36
N VAL A 339 2.52 5.55 -4.94
CA VAL A 339 3.28 6.25 -5.98
C VAL A 339 3.34 7.75 -5.71
N GLN A 340 4.26 8.43 -6.36
CA GLN A 340 4.32 9.89 -6.27
C GLN A 340 3.32 10.55 -7.22
N THR A 341 3.25 10.06 -8.44
CA THR A 341 2.36 10.57 -9.49
C THR A 341 1.78 9.41 -10.31
N ALA A 342 0.69 9.65 -11.00
CA ALA A 342 0.11 8.70 -11.94
C ALA A 342 1.10 8.32 -13.06
N SER A 343 1.90 9.27 -13.53
CA SER A 343 2.89 9.06 -14.58
C SER A 343 4.00 8.07 -14.20
N ASP A 344 4.22 7.81 -12.90
CA ASP A 344 5.19 6.78 -12.47
C ASP A 344 4.76 5.38 -12.91
N ILE A 345 3.46 5.15 -13.02
CA ILE A 345 2.87 3.88 -13.50
C ILE A 345 2.78 3.89 -15.03
N ASP A 346 2.39 5.01 -15.62
CA ASP A 346 2.12 5.13 -17.06
C ASP A 346 3.38 5.04 -17.93
N ARG A 347 4.57 5.05 -17.34
CA ARG A 347 5.85 4.80 -18.06
C ARG A 347 5.87 3.44 -18.78
N VAL A 348 5.18 2.44 -18.24
CA VAL A 348 5.12 1.09 -18.82
C VAL A 348 4.01 1.00 -19.85
N ASN A 349 2.85 1.56 -19.56
CA ASN A 349 1.69 1.61 -20.44
C ASN A 349 0.74 2.71 -19.94
N THR A 350 0.25 3.55 -20.84
CA THR A 350 -0.58 4.73 -20.57
C THR A 350 -1.93 4.44 -19.89
N ASP A 351 -2.40 3.20 -19.92
CA ASP A 351 -3.67 2.83 -19.31
C ASP A 351 -3.52 2.06 -17.98
N LEU A 352 -2.29 1.79 -17.53
CA LEU A 352 -2.07 1.03 -16.30
C LEU A 352 -2.57 1.77 -15.06
N THR A 353 -2.38 3.08 -14.98
CA THR A 353 -2.88 3.89 -13.85
C THR A 353 -4.40 3.78 -13.72
N LYS A 354 -5.14 3.84 -14.82
CA LYS A 354 -6.60 3.70 -14.80
C LYS A 354 -7.02 2.32 -14.26
N GLN A 355 -6.36 1.27 -14.74
CA GLN A 355 -6.64 -0.10 -14.28
C GLN A 355 -6.32 -0.27 -12.78
N VAL A 356 -5.22 0.28 -12.30
CA VAL A 356 -4.88 0.28 -10.87
C VAL A 356 -5.94 0.99 -10.03
N ILE A 357 -6.42 2.16 -10.50
CA ILE A 357 -7.46 2.93 -9.80
C ILE A 357 -8.78 2.16 -9.77
N GLU A 358 -9.21 1.57 -10.88
CA GLU A 358 -10.47 0.81 -10.97
C GLU A 358 -10.47 -0.43 -10.07
N ASN A 359 -9.30 -1.08 -9.91
CA ASN A 359 -9.14 -2.26 -9.06
C ASN A 359 -8.94 -1.92 -7.57
N ALA A 360 -8.68 -0.65 -7.24
CA ALA A 360 -8.52 -0.20 -5.87
C ALA A 360 -9.86 0.22 -5.27
N GLY A 361 -10.27 -0.43 -4.18
CA GLY A 361 -11.48 -0.04 -3.44
C GLY A 361 -11.27 1.15 -2.50
N ASN A 362 -10.01 1.50 -2.21
CA ASN A 362 -9.66 2.66 -1.42
C ASN A 362 -8.64 3.52 -2.19
N LEU A 363 -8.97 4.80 -2.36
CA LEU A 363 -8.05 5.78 -2.93
C LEU A 363 -7.66 6.78 -1.85
N PHE A 364 -6.35 6.86 -1.57
CA PHE A 364 -5.75 7.84 -0.67
C PHE A 364 -5.02 8.88 -1.51
N ILE A 365 -5.61 10.03 -1.68
CA ILE A 365 -5.10 11.10 -2.54
C ILE A 365 -4.53 12.20 -1.66
N LEU A 366 -3.21 12.25 -1.54
CA LEU A 366 -2.47 13.34 -0.94
C LEU A 366 -2.22 14.42 -2.02
N LYS A 367 -1.50 15.48 -1.66
CA LYS A 367 -1.23 16.60 -2.56
C LYS A 367 -0.70 16.16 -3.93
N GLN A 368 -1.34 16.64 -4.99
CA GLN A 368 -0.85 16.60 -6.36
C GLN A 368 -0.58 18.03 -6.83
N ARG A 369 0.57 18.26 -7.47
CA ARG A 369 0.96 19.62 -7.88
C ARG A 369 0.46 19.97 -9.29
N LEU A 370 0.47 18.96 -10.17
CA LEU A 370 0.08 19.15 -11.57
C LEU A 370 -1.43 19.06 -11.75
N ASP A 371 -1.95 19.87 -12.65
CA ASP A 371 -3.38 19.96 -12.93
C ASP A 371 -3.93 18.65 -13.50
N ASP A 372 -3.20 18.03 -14.43
CA ASP A 372 -3.59 16.75 -15.04
C ASP A 372 -3.75 15.64 -14.00
N SER A 373 -2.78 15.53 -13.08
CA SER A 373 -2.86 14.54 -11.99
C SER A 373 -4.02 14.85 -11.04
N ALA A 374 -4.20 16.10 -10.63
CA ALA A 374 -5.29 16.49 -9.75
C ALA A 374 -6.65 16.27 -10.41
N SER A 375 -6.79 16.59 -11.70
CA SER A 375 -8.00 16.37 -12.48
C SER A 375 -8.31 14.89 -12.69
N LEU A 376 -7.31 14.06 -12.95
CA LEU A 376 -7.46 12.60 -13.05
C LEU A 376 -8.16 12.04 -11.80
N PHE A 377 -7.63 12.36 -10.61
CA PHE A 377 -8.19 11.85 -9.35
C PHE A 377 -9.51 12.51 -8.99
N SER A 378 -9.70 13.78 -9.31
CA SER A 378 -10.99 14.46 -9.14
C SER A 378 -12.10 13.80 -9.97
N ASN A 379 -11.80 13.45 -11.22
CA ASN A 379 -12.73 12.75 -12.10
C ASN A 379 -12.99 11.30 -11.62
N ALA A 380 -11.96 10.59 -11.12
CA ALA A 380 -12.12 9.26 -10.54
C ALA A 380 -13.01 9.24 -9.29
N ILE A 381 -13.02 10.33 -8.50
CA ILE A 381 -13.93 10.50 -7.37
C ILE A 381 -15.37 10.69 -7.86
N GLY A 382 -15.57 11.45 -8.93
CA GLY A 382 -16.86 11.65 -9.57
C GLY A 382 -17.55 12.98 -9.27
N THR A 383 -18.80 13.07 -9.65
CA THR A 383 -19.62 14.29 -9.62
C THR A 383 -20.91 14.11 -8.81
N ILE A 384 -21.51 15.23 -8.43
CA ILE A 384 -22.84 15.30 -7.85
C ILE A 384 -23.70 16.28 -8.63
N LEU A 385 -24.98 15.96 -8.79
CA LEU A 385 -25.94 16.89 -9.39
C LEU A 385 -26.21 18.04 -8.41
N SER A 386 -25.97 19.26 -8.85
CA SER A 386 -26.16 20.49 -8.08
C SER A 386 -27.07 21.44 -8.82
N LYS A 387 -27.90 22.19 -8.08
CA LYS A 387 -28.74 23.25 -8.66
C LYS A 387 -28.03 24.57 -8.51
N LYS A 388 -27.80 25.25 -9.63
CA LYS A 388 -27.27 26.61 -9.66
C LYS A 388 -28.37 27.60 -9.99
N GLU A 389 -28.51 28.59 -9.11
CA GLU A 389 -29.43 29.69 -9.29
C GLU A 389 -28.66 30.90 -9.82
N THR A 390 -29.17 31.52 -10.87
CA THR A 390 -28.63 32.76 -11.41
C THR A 390 -29.71 33.82 -11.26
N HIS A 391 -29.40 34.87 -10.53
CA HIS A 391 -30.30 36.03 -10.32
C HIS A 391 -29.90 37.19 -11.27
N MET A 392 -30.90 37.87 -11.80
CA MET A 392 -30.66 39.11 -12.55
C MET A 392 -30.30 40.21 -11.57
N MET A 393 -29.28 40.99 -11.89
CA MET A 393 -28.95 42.24 -11.18
C MET A 393 -29.41 43.43 -12.03
N GLU A 394 -30.19 44.30 -11.47
CA GLU A 394 -30.62 45.55 -12.08
C GLU A 394 -30.37 46.70 -11.09
N ASN A 395 -29.68 47.75 -11.50
CA ASN A 395 -29.26 48.88 -10.67
C ASN A 395 -28.54 48.51 -9.35
N GLY A 396 -27.78 47.39 -9.35
CA GLY A 396 -27.07 46.93 -8.13
C GLY A 396 -27.91 46.09 -7.15
N GLU A 397 -29.20 45.88 -7.42
CA GLU A 397 -30.08 45.03 -6.60
C GLU A 397 -30.34 43.70 -7.28
N ILE A 398 -30.36 42.61 -6.44
CA ILE A 398 -30.66 41.29 -6.91
C ILE A 398 -32.17 41.14 -7.11
N GLN A 399 -32.58 40.93 -8.36
CA GLN A 399 -33.97 40.75 -8.74
C GLN A 399 -34.43 39.33 -8.36
N LYS A 400 -35.72 39.16 -8.02
CA LYS A 400 -36.35 37.83 -7.78
C LYS A 400 -36.49 36.99 -9.08
N LYS A 401 -36.13 37.53 -10.24
CA LYS A 401 -36.12 36.83 -11.53
C LYS A 401 -34.75 36.18 -11.71
N GLY A 402 -34.75 34.89 -11.97
CA GLY A 402 -33.53 34.13 -12.22
C GLY A 402 -33.84 32.84 -12.92
N SER A 403 -32.81 32.12 -13.30
CA SER A 403 -32.91 30.75 -13.83
C SER A 403 -32.26 29.76 -12.88
N VAL A 404 -32.87 28.58 -12.76
CA VAL A 404 -32.31 27.44 -12.04
C VAL A 404 -31.89 26.41 -13.09
N ARG A 405 -30.63 25.97 -13.04
CA ARG A 405 -30.15 24.89 -13.89
C ARG A 405 -29.50 23.80 -13.06
N GLU A 406 -29.68 22.56 -13.47
CA GLU A 406 -28.97 21.45 -12.89
C GLU A 406 -27.60 21.31 -13.60
N VAL A 407 -26.55 21.17 -12.83
CA VAL A 407 -25.18 21.00 -13.32
C VAL A 407 -24.49 19.88 -12.53
N ASN A 408 -23.68 19.09 -13.22
CA ASN A 408 -22.80 18.15 -12.56
C ASN A 408 -21.59 18.88 -12.00
N GLU A 409 -21.42 18.88 -10.68
CA GLU A 409 -20.26 19.45 -10.01
C GLU A 409 -19.36 18.35 -9.47
N LEU A 410 -18.04 18.54 -9.57
CA LEU A 410 -17.07 17.64 -8.98
C LEU A 410 -17.26 17.56 -7.47
N LEU A 411 -17.27 16.33 -6.92
CA LEU A 411 -17.33 16.08 -5.48
C LEU A 411 -16.11 16.65 -4.76
N VAL A 412 -14.95 16.57 -5.40
CA VAL A 412 -13.68 17.18 -4.95
C VAL A 412 -13.08 17.93 -6.14
N HIS A 413 -12.99 19.27 -6.04
CA HIS A 413 -12.40 20.06 -7.11
C HIS A 413 -10.88 19.81 -7.18
N PRO A 414 -10.24 19.81 -8.37
CA PRO A 414 -8.79 19.64 -8.52
C PRO A 414 -7.97 20.58 -7.63
N ASP A 415 -8.39 21.84 -7.46
CA ASP A 415 -7.71 22.80 -6.60
C ASP A 415 -7.68 22.37 -5.12
N ILE A 416 -8.65 21.60 -4.66
CA ILE A 416 -8.61 21.06 -3.29
C ILE A 416 -7.45 20.09 -3.17
N ILE A 417 -7.27 19.18 -4.13
CA ILE A 417 -6.16 18.23 -4.18
C ILE A 417 -4.81 18.94 -4.28
N LYS A 418 -4.73 20.02 -5.08
CA LYS A 418 -3.53 20.84 -5.24
C LYS A 418 -3.17 21.62 -3.97
N ASN A 419 -4.14 21.95 -3.13
CA ASN A 419 -3.97 22.75 -1.91
C ASN A 419 -3.94 21.93 -0.63
N LEU A 420 -3.92 20.59 -0.70
CA LEU A 420 -3.75 19.74 0.47
C LEU A 420 -2.46 20.06 1.22
N GLY A 421 -2.53 20.15 2.54
CA GLY A 421 -1.39 20.31 3.44
C GLY A 421 -0.64 18.99 3.66
N ILE A 422 0.50 19.07 4.34
CA ILE A 422 1.26 17.88 4.76
C ILE A 422 0.39 17.04 5.70
N GLY A 423 0.28 15.74 5.42
CA GLY A 423 -0.55 14.81 6.18
C GLY A 423 -2.06 14.96 5.94
N GLN A 424 -2.48 15.78 4.98
CA GLN A 424 -3.87 15.81 4.55
C GLN A 424 -4.09 14.86 3.37
N CYS A 425 -5.24 14.19 3.36
CA CYS A 425 -5.57 13.20 2.35
C CYS A 425 -7.07 13.23 2.04
N VAL A 426 -7.44 13.17 0.77
CA VAL A 426 -8.79 12.81 0.35
C VAL A 426 -8.85 11.29 0.29
N LEU A 427 -9.74 10.71 1.07
CA LEU A 427 -9.99 9.27 1.13
C LEU A 427 -11.32 8.95 0.47
N LEU A 428 -11.27 8.26 -0.65
CA LEU A 428 -12.42 7.61 -1.26
C LEU A 428 -12.43 6.13 -0.88
N ARG A 429 -13.54 5.65 -0.34
CA ARG A 429 -13.78 4.22 -0.06
C ARG A 429 -14.99 3.76 -0.86
N GLN A 430 -14.88 2.61 -1.48
CA GLN A 430 -15.97 2.01 -2.26
C GLN A 430 -16.63 0.88 -1.45
N GLY A 431 -17.95 0.91 -1.38
CA GLY A 431 -18.77 -0.14 -0.84
C GLY A 431 -19.23 0.00 0.61
N PRO A 432 -20.12 0.94 0.91
CA PRO A 432 -20.67 2.00 0.06
C PRO A 432 -19.64 3.12 -0.19
N SER A 433 -19.83 3.85 -1.28
CA SER A 433 -18.95 4.98 -1.60
C SER A 433 -19.02 6.05 -0.51
N ARG A 434 -17.86 6.41 0.02
CA ARG A 434 -17.69 7.44 1.07
C ARG A 434 -16.46 8.26 0.76
N ILE A 435 -16.57 9.56 0.93
CA ILE A 435 -15.47 10.50 0.71
C ILE A 435 -15.23 11.26 2.02
N ASN A 436 -13.99 11.31 2.45
CA ASN A 436 -13.56 12.08 3.60
C ASN A 436 -12.33 12.91 3.24
N LEU A 437 -12.24 14.13 3.75
CA LEU A 437 -10.99 14.88 3.80
C LEU A 437 -10.42 14.70 5.19
N ILE A 438 -9.31 14.02 5.32
CA ILE A 438 -8.74 13.61 6.59
C ILE A 438 -7.40 14.28 6.87
N ASN A 439 -7.17 14.61 8.14
CA ASN A 439 -5.83 14.83 8.67
C ASN A 439 -5.32 13.48 9.17
N VAL A 440 -4.36 12.89 8.44
CA VAL A 440 -3.76 11.61 8.80
C VAL A 440 -3.04 11.74 10.14
N ARG A 441 -3.19 10.75 11.01
CA ARG A 441 -2.52 10.70 12.32
C ARG A 441 -1.00 10.80 12.13
N ASN A 442 -0.35 11.63 12.94
CA ASN A 442 1.10 11.78 12.89
C ASN A 442 1.80 10.78 13.80
N ARG A 443 2.43 9.79 13.22
CA ARG A 443 3.15 8.76 13.93
C ARG A 443 4.53 9.15 14.45
N LYS A 444 5.19 10.15 13.84
CA LYS A 444 6.51 10.62 14.29
C LYS A 444 6.51 11.06 15.75
N TRP A 445 5.38 11.50 16.24
CA TRP A 445 5.22 11.92 17.64
C TRP A 445 5.36 10.74 18.63
N GLU A 446 4.83 9.58 18.32
CA GLU A 446 4.95 8.35 19.15
C GLU A 446 6.40 7.83 19.17
N ALA A 447 7.08 7.89 18.03
CA ALA A 447 8.48 7.48 17.92
C ALA A 447 9.41 8.35 18.77
N ILE A 448 9.18 9.65 18.86
CA ILE A 448 9.99 10.58 19.67
C ILE A 448 9.75 10.33 21.17
N LYS A 449 8.51 10.15 21.60
CA LYS A 449 8.21 9.83 23.02
C LYS A 449 8.89 8.53 23.47
N LYS A 450 8.83 7.46 22.67
CA LYS A 450 9.48 6.17 22.99
C LYS A 450 11.01 6.23 22.92
N LEU A 451 11.59 6.96 21.97
CA LEU A 451 13.04 7.17 21.92
C LEU A 451 13.58 7.86 23.18
N ASN A 452 12.84 8.84 23.68
CA ASN A 452 13.20 9.52 24.93
C ASN A 452 13.03 8.62 26.16
N GLN A 453 12.05 7.72 26.17
CA GLN A 453 11.89 6.72 27.22
C GLN A 453 12.99 5.64 27.17
N ILE A 454 13.35 5.14 25.98
CA ILE A 454 14.43 4.15 25.81
C ILE A 454 15.80 4.75 26.14
N ARG A 455 16.09 6.00 25.77
CA ARG A 455 17.32 6.70 26.18
C ARG A 455 17.45 6.86 27.70
N ASN A 456 16.33 6.99 28.39
CA ASN A 456 16.31 7.11 29.86
C ASN A 456 16.32 5.76 30.58
N THR A 457 16.22 4.62 29.89
CA THR A 457 16.17 3.27 30.46
C THR A 457 17.35 2.37 30.07
N THR A 458 18.23 2.81 29.17
CA THR A 458 19.43 2.03 28.80
C THR A 458 20.60 2.49 29.66
N PRO A 459 21.15 1.65 30.59
CA PRO A 459 22.41 1.94 31.23
C PRO A 459 23.51 1.92 30.16
N GLU A 460 24.49 2.82 30.34
CA GLU A 460 25.71 2.88 29.58
C GLU A 460 26.40 1.50 29.53
N ILE A 461 26.22 0.76 28.44
CA ILE A 461 27.09 -0.38 28.09
C ILE A 461 27.42 -0.22 26.63
N PHE A 462 28.38 0.66 26.34
CA PHE A 462 29.30 0.59 25.20
C PHE A 462 30.38 1.65 25.44
N GLN A 463 31.38 1.28 26.23
CA GLN A 463 32.75 1.72 26.03
C GLN A 463 33.51 0.64 25.24
#